data_34c77a9ef5d32af0dc760988ae316f7a
#
_entry.id   34c77a9ef5d32af0dc760988ae316f7a
#
_cell.length_a   1.000
_cell.length_b   1.000
_cell.length_c   1.000
_cell.angle_alpha   90.00
_cell.angle_beta   90.00
_cell.angle_gamma   90.00
#
_symmetry.space_group_name_H-M   'P 1'
#
loop_
_entity.id
_entity.type
_entity.pdbx_description
1 polymer ?
#
loop_
_entity_poly.entity_id
_entity_poly.type
_entity_poly.pdbx_seq_one_letter_code
_entity_poly.pdbx_strand_id
1 'polypeptide(L)'
;MFARVLLIAAVTWSSGCEKTDHENIDKWSHTGKGPAKLQKAVADETLDGDLSAHAAANLIKRGDDRDVYGPLEAMTPGRRGAVIAKLAPRLWEIARVENDKDLPGAPQVMAKDALVRIRKWADDATRSQIDGYLIDFYCVSSFEGRAKVGANLGATVMRLVGPPAARRLTAVVNGVIAQPGQDKVKNKIGDELLIGLAATASPDAVKYVLDIARMDRGDPTLAKRAMSALYTAYVEPGGLFEVADTQALSPNLPAIVDIAKDDAQDAQVANDAVSLIRAVGVPQCFAPLLGMIGAPHRNARFKFVAANNALKCGGTKAILDVVRALPDAGAYAKDQVTAAISGEIAKMTPRDQAQAAARTLLSERSTVAKWIGMEALAAMKATGDAPEVAALASSRERLIGYWGERAEGKEDPTLGQRAKELSALLGAK
;
A
#
# COMPACT_ATOMS: atom_id res chain seq x y z
N MET A 1 -19.19 92.23 -12.54
CA MET A 1 -19.43 91.29 -11.47
C MET A 1 -19.98 90.00 -12.12
N PHE A 2 -19.15 89.03 -12.36
CA PHE A 2 -19.53 87.78 -12.98
C PHE A 2 -19.66 86.70 -11.90
N ALA A 3 -20.88 86.18 -11.71
CA ALA A 3 -21.12 85.04 -10.84
C ALA A 3 -20.92 83.72 -11.65
N ARG A 4 -19.92 82.96 -11.27
CA ARG A 4 -19.68 81.58 -11.78
C ARG A 4 -20.55 80.62 -11.00
N VAL A 5 -21.55 80.02 -11.67
CA VAL A 5 -22.30 78.88 -11.17
C VAL A 5 -21.48 77.61 -11.43
N LEU A 6 -21.05 76.96 -10.37
CA LEU A 6 -20.40 75.66 -10.44
C LEU A 6 -21.46 74.55 -10.44
N LEU A 7 -21.67 73.92 -11.58
CA LEU A 7 -22.52 72.73 -11.70
C LEU A 7 -21.71 71.52 -11.24
N ILE A 8 -21.96 71.00 -10.03
CA ILE A 8 -21.45 69.72 -9.54
C ILE A 8 -22.32 68.63 -10.13
N ALA A 9 -21.86 68.00 -11.16
CA ALA A 9 -22.46 66.74 -11.68
C ALA A 9 -22.15 65.60 -10.69
N ALA A 10 -23.11 65.26 -9.85
CA ALA A 10 -23.06 64.06 -9.04
C ALA A 10 -23.22 62.85 -9.98
N VAL A 11 -22.09 62.24 -10.32
CA VAL A 11 -22.06 60.93 -10.95
C VAL A 11 -22.50 59.92 -9.88
N THR A 12 -23.74 59.64 -9.79
CA THR A 12 -24.26 58.45 -9.05
C THR A 12 -23.76 57.20 -9.76
N TRP A 13 -22.66 56.67 -9.24
CA TRP A 13 -22.30 55.30 -9.55
C TRP A 13 -23.39 54.40 -8.99
N SER A 14 -24.41 54.07 -9.81
CA SER A 14 -25.26 52.95 -9.57
C SER A 14 -24.34 51.71 -9.66
N SER A 15 -23.85 51.23 -8.52
CA SER A 15 -23.37 49.87 -8.37
C SER A 15 -24.60 48.97 -8.56
N GLY A 16 -24.99 48.74 -9.81
CA GLY A 16 -25.97 47.71 -10.15
C GLY A 16 -25.46 46.42 -9.56
N CYS A 17 -26.20 45.85 -8.60
CA CYS A 17 -25.94 44.50 -8.14
C CYS A 17 -26.05 43.62 -9.38
N GLU A 18 -24.89 43.22 -9.91
CA GLU A 18 -24.80 42.29 -11.03
C GLU A 18 -25.47 40.99 -10.59
N LYS A 19 -26.56 40.61 -11.29
CA LYS A 19 -27.34 39.43 -10.93
C LYS A 19 -26.47 38.19 -10.98
N THR A 20 -26.58 37.32 -9.99
CA THR A 20 -25.91 36.02 -10.01
C THR A 20 -26.73 35.07 -10.88
N ASP A 21 -26.28 34.84 -12.08
CA ASP A 21 -26.77 33.85 -13.04
C ASP A 21 -25.63 33.15 -13.75
N HIS A 22 -25.92 32.14 -14.57
CA HIS A 22 -24.90 31.35 -15.23
C HIS A 22 -24.00 32.19 -16.12
N GLU A 23 -24.52 33.17 -16.85
CA GLU A 23 -23.75 34.02 -17.74
C GLU A 23 -22.74 34.87 -16.97
N ASN A 24 -23.18 35.49 -15.88
CA ASN A 24 -22.26 36.29 -15.03
C ASN A 24 -21.25 35.45 -14.28
N ILE A 25 -21.62 34.24 -13.82
CA ILE A 25 -20.68 33.27 -13.23
C ILE A 25 -19.58 32.95 -14.24
N ASP A 26 -19.92 32.69 -15.51
CA ASP A 26 -18.91 32.42 -16.54
C ASP A 26 -18.04 33.66 -16.83
N LYS A 27 -18.61 34.85 -16.93
CA LYS A 27 -17.86 36.10 -17.06
C LYS A 27 -16.89 36.31 -15.89
N TRP A 28 -17.34 36.07 -14.65
CA TRP A 28 -16.48 36.23 -13.46
C TRP A 28 -15.30 35.25 -13.49
N SER A 29 -15.49 34.06 -14.05
CA SER A 29 -14.37 33.08 -14.17
C SER A 29 -13.18 33.61 -14.93
N HIS A 30 -13.35 34.63 -15.77
CA HIS A 30 -12.29 35.22 -16.61
C HIS A 30 -11.78 36.60 -16.10
N THR A 31 -12.24 37.08 -14.95
CA THR A 31 -11.85 38.42 -14.42
C THR A 31 -10.97 38.32 -13.18
N GLY A 32 -10.12 39.32 -12.95
CA GLY A 32 -9.23 39.34 -11.77
C GLY A 32 -9.97 39.46 -10.42
N LYS A 33 -11.19 40.06 -10.40
CA LYS A 33 -12.07 40.12 -9.20
C LYS A 33 -13.06 38.96 -9.14
N GLY A 34 -13.02 38.07 -10.11
CA GLY A 34 -13.96 36.96 -10.25
C GLY A 34 -13.93 35.97 -9.10
N PRO A 35 -12.77 35.50 -8.61
CA PRO A 35 -12.73 34.53 -7.52
C PRO A 35 -13.55 34.95 -6.29
N ALA A 36 -13.42 36.21 -5.86
CA ALA A 36 -14.19 36.71 -4.72
C ALA A 36 -15.69 36.74 -4.96
N LYS A 37 -16.15 37.02 -6.20
CA LYS A 37 -17.56 36.96 -6.57
C LYS A 37 -18.06 35.52 -6.63
N LEU A 38 -17.27 34.61 -7.21
CA LEU A 38 -17.59 33.18 -7.27
C LEU A 38 -17.68 32.57 -5.87
N GLN A 39 -16.73 32.90 -4.98
CA GLN A 39 -16.74 32.44 -3.59
C GLN A 39 -18.00 32.90 -2.85
N LYS A 40 -18.43 34.17 -3.04
CA LYS A 40 -19.66 34.68 -2.48
C LYS A 40 -20.88 33.91 -3.03
N ALA A 41 -20.91 33.61 -4.34
CA ALA A 41 -21.99 32.83 -4.96
C ALA A 41 -22.02 31.38 -4.42
N VAL A 42 -20.89 30.77 -4.11
CA VAL A 42 -20.88 29.46 -3.43
C VAL A 42 -21.46 29.55 -2.03
N ALA A 43 -21.13 30.61 -1.26
CA ALA A 43 -21.51 30.79 0.12
C ALA A 43 -22.98 31.27 0.30
N ASP A 44 -23.61 31.83 -0.74
CA ASP A 44 -24.93 32.38 -0.67
C ASP A 44 -26.01 31.31 -0.58
N GLU A 45 -26.60 31.15 0.61
CA GLU A 45 -27.64 30.15 0.88
C GLU A 45 -28.99 30.46 0.18
N THR A 46 -29.17 31.70 -0.31
CA THR A 46 -30.42 32.11 -0.99
C THR A 46 -30.41 31.75 -2.48
N LEU A 47 -29.22 31.45 -3.05
CA LEU A 47 -29.09 31.06 -4.44
C LEU A 47 -29.55 29.63 -4.68
N ASP A 48 -30.00 29.38 -5.91
CA ASP A 48 -30.23 28.01 -6.36
C ASP A 48 -28.94 27.17 -6.23
N GLY A 49 -29.08 25.90 -5.80
CA GLY A 49 -27.96 24.99 -5.64
C GLY A 49 -27.16 24.76 -6.93
N ASP A 50 -27.78 24.89 -8.09
CA ASP A 50 -27.13 24.78 -9.38
C ASP A 50 -26.23 25.98 -9.70
N LEU A 51 -26.61 27.19 -9.31
CA LEU A 51 -25.75 28.38 -9.43
C LEU A 51 -24.56 28.30 -8.48
N SER A 52 -24.77 27.86 -7.22
CA SER A 52 -23.67 27.62 -6.28
C SER A 52 -22.69 26.55 -6.80
N ALA A 53 -23.20 25.46 -7.37
CA ALA A 53 -22.39 24.40 -7.98
C ALA A 53 -21.61 24.89 -9.20
N HIS A 54 -22.22 25.74 -10.04
CA HIS A 54 -21.56 26.33 -11.20
C HIS A 54 -20.41 27.25 -10.79
N ALA A 55 -20.62 28.10 -9.79
CA ALA A 55 -19.57 28.95 -9.24
C ALA A 55 -18.41 28.14 -8.64
N ALA A 56 -18.73 27.08 -7.90
CA ALA A 56 -17.74 26.15 -7.34
C ALA A 56 -16.91 25.45 -8.44
N ALA A 57 -17.55 24.95 -9.50
CA ALA A 57 -16.87 24.31 -10.62
C ALA A 57 -15.90 25.27 -11.32
N ASN A 58 -16.29 26.53 -11.51
CA ASN A 58 -15.42 27.53 -12.12
C ASN A 58 -14.22 27.90 -11.22
N LEU A 59 -14.37 27.97 -9.89
CA LEU A 59 -13.25 28.15 -8.97
C LEU A 59 -12.26 26.99 -9.07
N ILE A 60 -12.76 25.75 -9.05
CA ILE A 60 -11.93 24.56 -9.17
C ILE A 60 -11.18 24.55 -10.50
N LYS A 61 -11.88 24.82 -11.62
CA LYS A 61 -11.28 24.88 -12.96
C LYS A 61 -10.14 25.90 -13.07
N ARG A 62 -10.21 27.00 -12.29
CA ARG A 62 -9.20 28.05 -12.24
C ARG A 62 -8.01 27.73 -11.34
N GLY A 63 -8.11 26.75 -10.46
CA GLY A 63 -7.11 26.47 -9.42
C GLY A 63 -7.35 27.16 -8.08
N ASP A 64 -8.50 27.79 -7.91
CA ASP A 64 -8.92 28.48 -6.68
C ASP A 64 -9.76 27.54 -5.80
N ASP A 65 -9.48 26.24 -5.81
CA ASP A 65 -10.26 25.17 -5.17
C ASP A 65 -10.40 25.34 -3.66
N ARG A 66 -9.42 25.96 -3.00
CA ARG A 66 -9.45 26.27 -1.55
C ARG A 66 -10.63 27.13 -1.16
N ASP A 67 -11.05 28.04 -2.05
CA ASP A 67 -12.14 28.96 -1.84
C ASP A 67 -13.54 28.28 -1.93
N VAL A 68 -13.59 27.02 -2.35
CA VAL A 68 -14.81 26.24 -2.47
C VAL A 68 -15.15 25.50 -1.17
N TYR A 69 -14.14 24.88 -0.54
CA TYR A 69 -14.40 23.90 0.52
C TYR A 69 -14.88 24.51 1.83
N GLY A 70 -14.36 25.69 2.21
CA GLY A 70 -14.82 26.40 3.39
C GLY A 70 -16.32 26.76 3.34
N PRO A 71 -16.80 27.41 2.28
CA PRO A 71 -18.23 27.63 2.08
C PRO A 71 -19.08 26.35 2.09
N LEU A 72 -18.64 25.27 1.41
CA LEU A 72 -19.37 23.99 1.43
C LEU A 72 -19.45 23.39 2.84
N GLU A 73 -18.36 23.45 3.62
CA GLU A 73 -18.36 22.96 5.00
C GLU A 73 -19.30 23.73 5.92
N ALA A 74 -19.45 25.03 5.70
CA ALA A 74 -20.34 25.90 6.47
C ALA A 74 -21.82 25.68 6.19
N MET A 75 -22.19 25.10 5.03
CA MET A 75 -23.58 24.81 4.66
C MET A 75 -24.22 23.77 5.58
N THR A 76 -25.52 23.84 5.76
CA THR A 76 -26.29 22.76 6.35
C THR A 76 -26.13 21.47 5.54
N PRO A 77 -26.19 20.28 6.18
CA PRO A 77 -25.99 19.01 5.47
C PRO A 77 -26.90 18.82 4.25
N GLY A 78 -28.19 19.20 4.36
CA GLY A 78 -29.16 19.10 3.27
C GLY A 78 -28.83 20.02 2.10
N ARG A 79 -28.45 21.28 2.38
CA ARG A 79 -28.07 22.27 1.36
C ARG A 79 -26.77 21.80 0.67
N ARG A 80 -25.77 21.40 1.45
CA ARG A 80 -24.50 20.90 0.94
C ARG A 80 -24.69 19.70 0.02
N GLY A 81 -25.51 18.71 0.42
CA GLY A 81 -25.81 17.54 -0.40
C GLY A 81 -26.45 17.94 -1.75
N ALA A 82 -27.41 18.87 -1.74
CA ALA A 82 -28.06 19.37 -2.96
C ALA A 82 -27.05 20.07 -3.91
N VAL A 83 -26.15 20.89 -3.37
CA VAL A 83 -25.09 21.53 -4.17
C VAL A 83 -24.12 20.50 -4.74
N ILE A 84 -23.70 19.50 -3.93
CA ILE A 84 -22.78 18.46 -4.37
C ILE A 84 -23.37 17.60 -5.49
N ALA A 85 -24.65 17.25 -5.41
CA ALA A 85 -25.34 16.52 -6.45
C ALA A 85 -25.32 17.24 -7.82
N LYS A 86 -25.30 18.58 -7.80
CA LYS A 86 -25.17 19.41 -9.02
C LYS A 86 -23.72 19.68 -9.42
N LEU A 87 -22.80 19.73 -8.44
CA LEU A 87 -21.38 19.99 -8.66
C LEU A 87 -20.69 18.79 -9.29
N ALA A 88 -20.97 17.57 -8.83
CA ALA A 88 -20.29 16.35 -9.29
C ALA A 88 -20.34 16.16 -10.82
N PRO A 89 -21.49 16.25 -11.52
CA PRO A 89 -21.52 16.15 -12.98
C PRO A 89 -20.76 17.28 -13.67
N ARG A 90 -20.75 18.50 -13.12
CA ARG A 90 -19.99 19.63 -13.69
C ARG A 90 -18.49 19.40 -13.59
N LEU A 91 -18.01 18.84 -12.46
CA LEU A 91 -16.61 18.46 -12.30
C LEU A 91 -16.23 17.32 -13.25
N TRP A 92 -17.15 16.37 -13.49
CA TRP A 92 -16.91 15.29 -14.44
C TRP A 92 -16.74 15.84 -15.88
N GLU A 93 -17.55 16.81 -16.29
CA GLU A 93 -17.37 17.44 -17.60
C GLU A 93 -16.00 18.10 -17.78
N ILE A 94 -15.40 18.60 -16.70
CA ILE A 94 -14.03 19.13 -16.72
C ILE A 94 -13.02 17.98 -16.72
N ALA A 95 -13.21 16.98 -15.82
CA ALA A 95 -12.25 15.89 -15.63
C ALA A 95 -12.13 14.96 -16.83
N ARG A 96 -13.21 14.72 -17.58
CA ARG A 96 -13.27 13.81 -18.72
C ARG A 96 -12.58 14.32 -20.00
N VAL A 97 -12.21 15.60 -20.03
CA VAL A 97 -11.56 16.19 -21.19
C VAL A 97 -10.21 15.49 -21.38
N GLU A 98 -10.04 14.85 -22.54
CA GLU A 98 -8.76 14.23 -22.87
C GLU A 98 -7.71 15.31 -23.18
N ASN A 99 -6.54 15.15 -22.60
CA ASN A 99 -5.40 15.98 -22.90
C ASN A 99 -4.18 15.07 -23.05
N ASP A 100 -3.31 15.34 -24.00
CA ASP A 100 -2.12 14.53 -24.27
C ASP A 100 -1.15 14.47 -23.09
N LYS A 101 -1.25 15.42 -22.16
CA LYS A 101 -0.45 15.48 -20.92
C LYS A 101 -1.29 16.00 -19.76
N ASP A 102 -1.73 15.10 -18.91
CA ASP A 102 -2.27 15.50 -17.61
C ASP A 102 -1.12 15.97 -16.71
N LEU A 103 -0.99 17.28 -16.53
CA LEU A 103 0.02 17.88 -15.68
C LEU A 103 -0.57 18.21 -14.30
N PRO A 104 0.26 18.23 -13.24
CA PRO A 104 -0.15 18.77 -11.95
C PRO A 104 -0.73 20.18 -12.12
N GLY A 105 -1.91 20.44 -11.57
CA GLY A 105 -2.60 21.73 -11.73
C GLY A 105 -3.43 21.86 -13.01
N ALA A 106 -3.45 20.88 -13.91
CA ALA A 106 -4.38 20.86 -15.03
C ALA A 106 -5.83 20.80 -14.52
N PRO A 107 -6.77 21.51 -15.18
CA PRO A 107 -8.18 21.54 -14.75
C PRO A 107 -8.79 20.15 -14.56
N GLN A 108 -8.43 19.19 -15.41
CA GLN A 108 -8.89 17.80 -15.33
C GLN A 108 -8.47 17.12 -14.02
N VAL A 109 -7.19 17.29 -13.64
CA VAL A 109 -6.61 16.72 -12.42
C VAL A 109 -7.22 17.39 -11.19
N MET A 110 -7.41 18.71 -11.22
CA MET A 110 -8.03 19.44 -10.13
C MET A 110 -9.49 19.06 -9.94
N ALA A 111 -10.24 18.89 -11.02
CA ALA A 111 -11.62 18.42 -10.98
C ALA A 111 -11.72 17.01 -10.40
N LYS A 112 -10.82 16.10 -10.77
CA LYS A 112 -10.71 14.76 -10.18
C LYS A 112 -10.41 14.82 -8.68
N ASP A 113 -9.45 15.63 -8.25
CA ASP A 113 -9.13 15.78 -6.82
C ASP A 113 -10.31 16.41 -6.03
N ALA A 114 -11.04 17.32 -6.65
CA ALA A 114 -12.26 17.87 -6.08
C ALA A 114 -13.36 16.82 -5.94
N LEU A 115 -13.57 15.94 -6.93
CA LEU A 115 -14.51 14.81 -6.84
C LEU A 115 -14.17 13.91 -5.65
N VAL A 116 -12.88 13.57 -5.45
CA VAL A 116 -12.43 12.80 -4.28
C VAL A 116 -12.83 13.52 -2.98
N ARG A 117 -12.58 14.82 -2.91
CA ARG A 117 -12.80 15.59 -1.68
C ARG A 117 -14.29 15.77 -1.32
N ILE A 118 -15.15 16.01 -2.32
CA ILE A 118 -16.59 16.21 -2.07
C ILE A 118 -17.33 14.90 -1.82
N ARG A 119 -16.77 13.75 -2.20
CA ARG A 119 -17.35 12.42 -2.03
C ARG A 119 -17.83 12.15 -0.60
N LYS A 120 -17.06 12.60 0.40
CA LYS A 120 -17.41 12.42 1.84
C LYS A 120 -18.71 13.09 2.28
N TRP A 121 -19.18 14.08 1.52
CA TRP A 121 -20.40 14.83 1.81
C TRP A 121 -21.59 14.43 0.95
N ALA A 122 -21.36 13.54 -0.03
CA ALA A 122 -22.38 13.06 -0.95
C ALA A 122 -23.28 12.01 -0.26
N ASP A 123 -24.57 12.00 -0.62
CA ASP A 123 -25.44 10.86 -0.35
C ASP A 123 -24.98 9.60 -1.14
N ASP A 124 -25.60 8.46 -0.86
CA ASP A 124 -25.17 7.20 -1.46
C ASP A 124 -25.31 7.17 -2.99
N ALA A 125 -26.36 7.79 -3.53
CA ALA A 125 -26.59 7.86 -4.98
C ALA A 125 -25.53 8.73 -5.67
N THR A 126 -25.33 9.94 -5.14
CA THR A 126 -24.31 10.87 -5.64
C THR A 126 -22.91 10.33 -5.44
N ARG A 127 -22.64 9.63 -4.32
CA ARG A 127 -21.37 8.97 -4.05
C ARG A 127 -21.08 7.90 -5.08
N SER A 128 -22.06 7.05 -5.38
CA SER A 128 -21.92 6.01 -6.42
C SER A 128 -21.65 6.61 -7.81
N GLN A 129 -22.26 7.76 -8.12
CA GLN A 129 -22.00 8.48 -9.35
C GLN A 129 -20.57 9.04 -9.39
N ILE A 130 -20.11 9.66 -8.28
CA ILE A 130 -18.72 10.15 -8.16
C ILE A 130 -17.74 9.00 -8.32
N ASP A 131 -18.01 7.85 -7.71
CA ASP A 131 -17.15 6.65 -7.83
C ASP A 131 -17.05 6.20 -9.29
N GLY A 132 -18.15 6.20 -10.03
CA GLY A 132 -18.14 5.94 -11.47
C GLY A 132 -17.27 6.93 -12.25
N TYR A 133 -17.38 8.22 -11.97
CA TYR A 133 -16.55 9.26 -12.59
C TYR A 133 -15.07 9.10 -12.28
N LEU A 134 -14.73 8.78 -11.02
CA LEU A 134 -13.35 8.52 -10.61
C LEU A 134 -12.75 7.30 -11.29
N ILE A 135 -13.51 6.21 -11.42
CA ILE A 135 -13.07 5.02 -12.15
C ILE A 135 -12.82 5.37 -13.63
N ASP A 136 -13.78 6.02 -14.28
CA ASP A 136 -13.71 6.37 -15.69
C ASP A 136 -12.55 7.34 -15.98
N PHE A 137 -12.24 8.28 -15.08
CA PHE A 137 -11.08 9.17 -15.21
C PHE A 137 -9.78 8.39 -15.45
N TYR A 138 -9.57 7.29 -14.72
CA TYR A 138 -8.35 6.47 -14.85
C TYR A 138 -8.43 5.44 -15.98
N CYS A 139 -9.62 5.04 -16.40
CA CYS A 139 -9.78 3.95 -17.39
C CYS A 139 -9.79 4.41 -18.86
N VAL A 140 -9.76 5.72 -19.15
CA VAL A 140 -10.04 6.22 -20.50
C VAL A 140 -8.87 6.03 -21.47
N SER A 141 -7.64 6.40 -21.15
CA SER A 141 -6.56 6.32 -22.15
C SER A 141 -5.20 5.93 -21.61
N SER A 142 -4.80 6.38 -20.45
CA SER A 142 -3.48 6.14 -19.88
C SER A 142 -3.54 6.07 -18.36
N PHE A 143 -3.91 4.91 -17.85
CA PHE A 143 -3.91 4.69 -16.39
C PHE A 143 -2.57 5.09 -15.77
N GLU A 144 -1.45 4.67 -16.37
CA GLU A 144 -0.09 4.91 -15.88
C GLU A 144 0.24 6.41 -15.73
N GLY A 145 -0.16 7.22 -16.68
CA GLY A 145 0.07 8.67 -16.62
C GLY A 145 -0.83 9.34 -15.58
N ARG A 146 -2.12 9.02 -15.61
CA ARG A 146 -3.12 9.62 -14.72
C ARG A 146 -2.97 9.19 -13.27
N ALA A 147 -2.48 7.99 -13.01
CA ALA A 147 -2.30 7.48 -11.65
C ALA A 147 -1.28 8.27 -10.82
N LYS A 148 -0.35 8.97 -11.48
CA LYS A 148 0.77 9.68 -10.84
C LYS A 148 0.52 11.18 -10.62
N VAL A 149 -0.62 11.71 -11.03
CA VAL A 149 -0.87 13.16 -11.01
C VAL A 149 -1.99 13.57 -10.05
N GLY A 150 -1.82 14.75 -9.47
CA GLY A 150 -2.76 15.35 -8.52
C GLY A 150 -2.44 15.06 -7.05
N ALA A 151 -3.29 15.55 -6.17
CA ALA A 151 -3.16 15.36 -4.73
C ALA A 151 -3.55 13.92 -4.31
N ASN A 152 -4.44 13.29 -5.07
CA ASN A 152 -4.88 11.91 -4.85
C ASN A 152 -4.39 11.02 -5.97
N LEU A 153 -3.45 10.13 -5.66
CA LEU A 153 -2.87 9.20 -6.62
C LEU A 153 -3.86 8.08 -6.98
N GLY A 154 -3.66 7.46 -8.15
CA GLY A 154 -4.57 6.47 -8.71
C GLY A 154 -4.88 5.34 -7.75
N ALA A 155 -3.88 4.77 -7.14
CA ALA A 155 -4.06 3.69 -6.20
C ALA A 155 -4.83 4.10 -4.92
N THR A 156 -4.58 5.31 -4.40
CA THR A 156 -5.37 5.87 -3.28
C THR A 156 -6.84 6.00 -3.64
N VAL A 157 -7.12 6.47 -4.87
CA VAL A 157 -8.50 6.61 -5.36
C VAL A 157 -9.16 5.25 -5.58
N MET A 158 -8.44 4.28 -6.16
CA MET A 158 -8.96 2.92 -6.35
C MET A 158 -9.28 2.24 -5.01
N ARG A 159 -8.47 2.46 -4.00
CA ARG A 159 -8.76 2.01 -2.63
C ARG A 159 -10.01 2.68 -2.06
N LEU A 160 -10.14 3.99 -2.23
CA LEU A 160 -11.29 4.76 -1.75
C LEU A 160 -12.61 4.28 -2.37
N VAL A 161 -12.59 3.97 -3.67
CA VAL A 161 -13.74 3.44 -4.42
C VAL A 161 -13.98 1.97 -4.09
N GLY A 162 -12.91 1.18 -3.96
CA GLY A 162 -12.96 -0.22 -3.57
C GLY A 162 -13.44 -1.18 -4.67
N PRO A 163 -14.19 -2.25 -4.32
CA PRO A 163 -14.55 -3.32 -5.24
C PRO A 163 -15.26 -2.91 -6.55
N PRO A 164 -16.07 -1.85 -6.61
CA PRO A 164 -16.64 -1.38 -7.88
C PRO A 164 -15.60 -1.08 -8.95
N ALA A 165 -14.40 -0.60 -8.57
CA ALA A 165 -13.32 -0.32 -9.50
C ALA A 165 -12.69 -1.60 -10.09
N ALA A 166 -12.66 -2.69 -9.33
CA ALA A 166 -12.01 -3.94 -9.70
C ALA A 166 -12.48 -4.47 -11.08
N ARG A 167 -13.79 -4.52 -11.30
CA ARG A 167 -14.36 -5.00 -12.57
C ARG A 167 -13.93 -4.17 -13.77
N ARG A 168 -13.92 -2.85 -13.62
CA ARG A 168 -13.55 -1.94 -14.71
C ARG A 168 -12.06 -2.04 -15.02
N LEU A 169 -11.21 -2.06 -13.99
CA LEU A 169 -9.76 -2.24 -14.15
C LEU A 169 -9.42 -3.60 -14.77
N THR A 170 -10.07 -4.67 -14.34
CA THR A 170 -9.92 -6.01 -14.95
C THR A 170 -10.28 -5.98 -16.44
N ALA A 171 -11.35 -5.29 -16.83
CA ALA A 171 -11.72 -5.15 -18.25
C ALA A 171 -10.66 -4.37 -19.04
N VAL A 172 -10.03 -3.34 -18.46
CA VAL A 172 -8.91 -2.61 -19.08
C VAL A 172 -7.72 -3.55 -19.32
N VAL A 173 -7.32 -4.33 -18.31
CA VAL A 173 -6.21 -5.30 -18.45
C VAL A 173 -6.54 -6.35 -19.51
N ASN A 174 -7.75 -6.91 -19.48
CA ASN A 174 -8.20 -7.87 -20.50
C ASN A 174 -8.16 -7.28 -21.92
N GLY A 175 -8.58 -6.04 -22.10
CA GLY A 175 -8.49 -5.33 -23.37
C GLY A 175 -7.06 -5.19 -23.87
N VAL A 176 -6.09 -4.98 -22.97
CA VAL A 176 -4.66 -4.96 -23.28
C VAL A 176 -4.16 -6.35 -23.68
N ILE A 177 -4.53 -7.40 -22.94
CA ILE A 177 -4.10 -8.78 -23.20
C ILE A 177 -4.67 -9.31 -24.53
N ALA A 178 -5.90 -8.93 -24.92
CA ALA A 178 -6.55 -9.37 -26.13
C ALA A 178 -6.01 -8.73 -27.43
N GLN A 179 -5.09 -7.76 -27.35
CA GLN A 179 -4.52 -7.13 -28.55
C GLN A 179 -3.56 -8.09 -29.27
N PRO A 180 -3.60 -8.18 -30.63
CA PRO A 180 -2.70 -9.03 -31.37
C PRO A 180 -1.25 -8.56 -31.22
N GLY A 181 -0.35 -9.50 -30.92
CA GLY A 181 1.07 -9.25 -30.68
C GLY A 181 1.41 -9.29 -29.18
N GLN A 182 1.39 -10.49 -28.60
CA GLN A 182 1.61 -10.73 -27.18
C GLN A 182 2.89 -10.07 -26.61
N ASP A 183 3.96 -9.99 -27.38
CA ASP A 183 5.23 -9.38 -26.93
C ASP A 183 5.12 -7.86 -26.70
N LYS A 184 4.18 -7.19 -27.40
CA LYS A 184 3.89 -5.76 -27.17
C LYS A 184 2.92 -5.53 -26.00
N VAL A 185 2.15 -6.53 -25.66
CA VAL A 185 1.13 -6.47 -24.60
C VAL A 185 1.76 -6.48 -23.21
N LYS A 186 2.79 -7.28 -23.01
CA LYS A 186 3.50 -7.41 -21.72
C LYS A 186 4.03 -6.07 -21.21
N ASN A 187 4.49 -5.22 -22.13
CA ASN A 187 5.01 -3.89 -21.81
C ASN A 187 3.93 -2.81 -21.63
N LYS A 188 2.64 -3.14 -21.88
CA LYS A 188 1.52 -2.19 -21.77
C LYS A 188 0.76 -2.28 -20.45
N ILE A 189 0.83 -3.41 -19.75
CA ILE A 189 0.29 -3.52 -18.39
C ILE A 189 1.29 -2.85 -17.46
N GLY A 190 0.99 -1.63 -17.04
CA GLY A 190 1.87 -0.85 -16.19
C GLY A 190 1.78 -1.24 -14.71
N ASP A 191 2.73 -0.79 -13.92
CA ASP A 191 2.80 -1.06 -12.48
C ASP A 191 1.65 -0.38 -11.73
N GLU A 192 1.31 0.85 -12.13
CA GLU A 192 0.24 1.61 -11.50
C GLU A 192 -1.14 0.95 -11.68
N LEU A 193 -1.38 0.36 -12.84
CA LEU A 193 -2.62 -0.37 -13.11
C LEU A 193 -2.74 -1.62 -12.23
N LEU A 194 -1.65 -2.37 -12.07
CA LEU A 194 -1.59 -3.55 -11.20
C LEU A 194 -1.75 -3.15 -9.72
N ILE A 195 -1.06 -2.10 -9.28
CA ILE A 195 -1.18 -1.57 -7.92
C ILE A 195 -2.61 -1.04 -7.68
N GLY A 196 -3.17 -0.31 -8.64
CA GLY A 196 -4.55 0.17 -8.58
C GLY A 196 -5.55 -0.97 -8.43
N LEU A 197 -5.37 -2.05 -9.17
CA LEU A 197 -6.20 -3.24 -9.11
C LEU A 197 -6.09 -3.93 -7.73
N ALA A 198 -4.88 -4.13 -7.23
CA ALA A 198 -4.63 -4.68 -5.90
C ALA A 198 -5.23 -3.80 -4.79
N ALA A 199 -5.14 -2.47 -4.94
CA ALA A 199 -5.63 -1.49 -3.98
C ALA A 199 -7.16 -1.48 -3.82
N THR A 200 -7.91 -2.04 -4.76
CA THR A 200 -9.39 -2.12 -4.65
C THR A 200 -9.86 -2.99 -3.48
N ALA A 201 -8.98 -3.77 -2.86
CA ALA A 201 -9.29 -4.73 -1.78
C ALA A 201 -10.43 -5.72 -2.15
N SER A 202 -10.57 -6.03 -3.43
CA SER A 202 -11.53 -7.01 -3.94
C SER A 202 -10.89 -8.39 -4.02
N PRO A 203 -11.51 -9.46 -3.45
CA PRO A 203 -11.01 -10.83 -3.62
C PRO A 203 -10.84 -11.24 -5.09
N ASP A 204 -11.75 -10.81 -5.96
CA ASP A 204 -11.69 -11.10 -7.40
C ASP A 204 -10.51 -10.38 -8.07
N ALA A 205 -10.21 -9.15 -7.65
CA ALA A 205 -9.05 -8.42 -8.14
C ALA A 205 -7.74 -9.07 -7.69
N VAL A 206 -7.65 -9.50 -6.43
CA VAL A 206 -6.51 -10.27 -5.91
C VAL A 206 -6.31 -11.54 -6.74
N LYS A 207 -7.40 -12.33 -6.92
CA LYS A 207 -7.36 -13.53 -7.76
C LYS A 207 -6.83 -13.23 -9.15
N TYR A 208 -7.34 -12.18 -9.77
CA TYR A 208 -6.95 -11.79 -11.12
C TYR A 208 -5.46 -11.41 -11.23
N VAL A 209 -4.92 -10.66 -10.25
CA VAL A 209 -3.48 -10.32 -10.21
C VAL A 209 -2.63 -11.57 -9.98
N LEU A 210 -3.08 -12.53 -9.15
CA LEU A 210 -2.42 -13.83 -8.98
C LEU A 210 -2.45 -14.67 -10.25
N ASP A 211 -3.56 -14.64 -10.99
CA ASP A 211 -3.66 -15.32 -12.29
C ASP A 211 -2.66 -14.72 -13.30
N ILE A 212 -2.49 -13.39 -13.32
CA ILE A 212 -1.44 -12.71 -14.13
C ILE A 212 -0.04 -13.20 -13.72
N ALA A 213 0.24 -13.30 -12.42
CA ALA A 213 1.53 -13.78 -11.92
C ALA A 213 1.85 -15.23 -12.36
N ARG A 214 0.82 -16.01 -12.67
CA ARG A 214 0.95 -17.40 -13.14
C ARG A 214 0.99 -17.54 -14.66
N MET A 215 0.37 -16.60 -15.38
CA MET A 215 0.20 -16.70 -16.85
C MET A 215 1.52 -16.72 -17.62
N ASP A 216 2.55 -16.11 -17.08
CA ASP A 216 3.80 -15.88 -17.82
C ASP A 216 5.01 -16.51 -17.15
N ARG A 217 5.02 -17.85 -17.15
CA ARG A 217 6.17 -18.62 -16.67
C ARG A 217 7.46 -18.39 -17.49
N GLY A 218 7.33 -17.87 -18.70
CA GLY A 218 8.45 -17.54 -19.59
C GLY A 218 8.94 -16.09 -19.47
N ASP A 219 8.14 -15.20 -18.83
CA ASP A 219 8.51 -13.79 -18.60
C ASP A 219 8.37 -13.44 -17.11
N PRO A 220 9.45 -13.61 -16.34
CA PRO A 220 9.44 -13.33 -14.92
C PRO A 220 9.15 -11.85 -14.58
N THR A 221 9.24 -10.96 -15.57
CA THR A 221 9.04 -9.51 -15.37
C THR A 221 7.58 -9.21 -15.01
N LEU A 222 6.61 -9.74 -15.74
CA LEU A 222 5.19 -9.50 -15.45
C LEU A 222 4.77 -10.17 -14.14
N ALA A 223 5.25 -11.40 -13.89
CA ALA A 223 5.00 -12.09 -12.64
C ALA A 223 5.54 -11.32 -11.43
N LYS A 224 6.78 -10.80 -11.53
CA LYS A 224 7.38 -9.94 -10.48
C LYS A 224 6.54 -8.69 -10.24
N ARG A 225 6.13 -8.01 -11.29
CA ARG A 225 5.34 -6.78 -11.18
C ARG A 225 3.96 -7.04 -10.56
N ALA A 226 3.31 -8.12 -10.94
CA ALA A 226 2.02 -8.52 -10.36
C ALA A 226 2.15 -8.84 -8.85
N MET A 227 3.16 -9.62 -8.48
CA MET A 227 3.38 -9.94 -7.06
C MET A 227 3.84 -8.71 -6.25
N SER A 228 4.69 -7.86 -6.82
CA SER A 228 5.09 -6.59 -6.21
C SER A 228 3.90 -5.66 -5.97
N ALA A 229 2.94 -5.61 -6.89
CA ALA A 229 1.72 -4.82 -6.71
C ALA A 229 0.88 -5.30 -5.51
N LEU A 230 0.73 -6.62 -5.34
CA LEU A 230 0.07 -7.20 -4.16
C LEU A 230 0.88 -6.95 -2.89
N TYR A 231 2.21 -7.09 -2.95
CA TYR A 231 3.09 -6.80 -1.82
C TYR A 231 2.96 -5.35 -1.36
N THR A 232 3.01 -4.40 -2.29
CA THR A 232 2.83 -2.96 -2.00
C THR A 232 1.46 -2.69 -1.38
N ALA A 233 0.40 -3.31 -1.88
CA ALA A 233 -0.96 -3.07 -1.38
C ALA A 233 -1.22 -3.67 0.01
N TYR A 234 -0.61 -4.82 0.36
CA TYR A 234 -1.00 -5.59 1.55
C TYR A 234 0.10 -5.82 2.58
N VAL A 235 1.36 -5.62 2.23
CA VAL A 235 2.50 -5.98 3.10
C VAL A 235 3.37 -4.80 3.47
N GLU A 236 3.59 -3.88 2.55
CA GLU A 236 4.54 -2.78 2.73
C GLU A 236 4.04 -1.77 3.78
N PRO A 237 4.71 -1.63 4.93
CA PRO A 237 4.29 -0.68 5.95
C PRO A 237 4.67 0.74 5.52
N GLY A 238 3.73 1.67 5.58
CA GLY A 238 3.98 3.06 5.23
C GLY A 238 4.09 3.32 3.72
N GLY A 239 3.69 2.35 2.89
CA GLY A 239 3.48 2.55 1.46
C GLY A 239 2.45 3.65 1.20
N LEU A 240 2.16 3.89 -0.07
CA LEU A 240 1.12 4.85 -0.52
C LEU A 240 -0.28 4.57 0.08
N PHE A 241 -0.42 3.45 0.78
CA PHE A 241 -1.64 3.00 1.42
C PHE A 241 -1.41 2.74 2.91
N GLU A 242 -2.26 3.26 3.74
CA GLU A 242 -2.57 2.58 4.98
C GLU A 242 -3.15 1.21 4.60
N VAL A 243 -2.78 0.17 5.28
CA VAL A 243 -3.04 -1.24 4.97
C VAL A 243 -4.40 -1.47 4.29
N ALA A 244 -4.37 -1.98 3.06
CA ALA A 244 -5.58 -2.45 2.37
C ALA A 244 -6.21 -3.59 3.21
N ASP A 245 -7.53 -3.74 3.13
CA ASP A 245 -8.23 -4.79 3.87
C ASP A 245 -7.68 -6.18 3.49
N THR A 246 -6.91 -6.78 4.40
CA THR A 246 -6.28 -8.08 4.17
C THR A 246 -7.27 -9.23 4.03
N GLN A 247 -8.55 -9.03 4.37
CA GLN A 247 -9.60 -10.03 4.16
C GLN A 247 -9.74 -10.41 2.68
N ALA A 248 -9.39 -9.51 1.76
CA ALA A 248 -9.36 -9.83 0.33
C ALA A 248 -8.35 -10.93 -0.04
N LEU A 249 -7.32 -11.16 0.77
CA LEU A 249 -6.33 -12.22 0.56
C LEU A 249 -6.84 -13.60 0.97
N SER A 250 -7.67 -13.70 2.02
CA SER A 250 -8.08 -14.97 2.63
C SER A 250 -8.69 -15.97 1.64
N PRO A 251 -9.63 -15.61 0.75
CA PRO A 251 -10.17 -16.54 -0.25
C PRO A 251 -9.12 -17.03 -1.25
N ASN A 252 -8.04 -16.26 -1.42
CA ASN A 252 -6.98 -16.51 -2.38
C ASN A 252 -5.75 -17.20 -1.76
N LEU A 253 -5.78 -17.51 -0.47
CA LEU A 253 -4.66 -18.15 0.23
C LEU A 253 -4.14 -19.42 -0.45
N PRO A 254 -4.97 -20.37 -0.94
CA PRO A 254 -4.47 -21.54 -1.65
C PRO A 254 -3.63 -21.17 -2.89
N ALA A 255 -4.10 -20.20 -3.67
CA ALA A 255 -3.38 -19.73 -4.86
C ALA A 255 -2.04 -19.06 -4.52
N ILE A 256 -1.98 -18.29 -3.44
CA ILE A 256 -0.75 -17.67 -2.95
C ILE A 256 0.24 -18.73 -2.48
N VAL A 257 -0.25 -19.75 -1.76
CA VAL A 257 0.57 -20.90 -1.31
C VAL A 257 1.15 -21.68 -2.48
N ASP A 258 0.36 -21.92 -3.54
CA ASP A 258 0.83 -22.60 -4.74
C ASP A 258 1.94 -21.81 -5.44
N ILE A 259 1.82 -20.48 -5.57
CA ILE A 259 2.87 -19.62 -6.14
C ILE A 259 4.15 -19.70 -5.29
N ALA A 260 4.02 -19.64 -3.96
CA ALA A 260 5.18 -19.73 -3.08
C ALA A 260 5.92 -21.07 -3.17
N LYS A 261 5.17 -22.16 -3.42
CA LYS A 261 5.73 -23.54 -3.53
C LYS A 261 6.26 -23.89 -4.92
N ASP A 262 5.86 -23.16 -5.95
CA ASP A 262 6.25 -23.46 -7.33
C ASP A 262 7.74 -23.16 -7.55
N ASP A 263 8.56 -24.21 -7.66
CA ASP A 263 10.01 -24.11 -7.84
C ASP A 263 10.44 -23.45 -9.15
N ALA A 264 9.54 -23.38 -10.14
CA ALA A 264 9.77 -22.68 -11.40
C ALA A 264 9.61 -21.15 -11.25
N GLN A 265 9.04 -20.67 -10.14
CA GLN A 265 8.88 -19.24 -9.91
C GLN A 265 10.20 -18.58 -9.51
N ASP A 266 10.35 -17.32 -9.95
CA ASP A 266 11.43 -16.46 -9.51
C ASP A 266 11.47 -16.32 -7.97
N ALA A 267 12.66 -16.21 -7.41
CA ALA A 267 12.86 -16.13 -5.96
C ALA A 267 12.11 -14.92 -5.33
N GLN A 268 12.04 -13.79 -6.02
CA GLN A 268 11.32 -12.62 -5.52
C GLN A 268 9.82 -12.88 -5.49
N VAL A 269 9.26 -13.44 -6.55
CA VAL A 269 7.83 -13.83 -6.64
C VAL A 269 7.45 -14.75 -5.49
N ALA A 270 8.28 -15.77 -5.22
CA ALA A 270 8.05 -16.71 -4.13
C ALA A 270 8.14 -16.03 -2.75
N ASN A 271 9.11 -15.14 -2.53
CA ASN A 271 9.26 -14.40 -1.27
C ASN A 271 8.11 -13.43 -1.03
N ASP A 272 7.63 -12.75 -2.06
CA ASP A 272 6.47 -11.86 -1.97
C ASP A 272 5.22 -12.67 -1.62
N ALA A 273 5.04 -13.86 -2.22
CA ALA A 273 3.96 -14.77 -1.89
C ALA A 273 3.99 -15.21 -0.41
N VAL A 274 5.17 -15.57 0.11
CA VAL A 274 5.35 -15.89 1.55
C VAL A 274 4.92 -14.71 2.44
N SER A 275 5.27 -13.49 2.06
CA SER A 275 4.89 -12.28 2.80
C SER A 275 3.39 -12.02 2.75
N LEU A 276 2.75 -12.28 1.61
CA LEU A 276 1.30 -12.21 1.45
C LEU A 276 0.56 -13.26 2.30
N ILE A 277 1.09 -14.49 2.43
CA ILE A 277 0.53 -15.50 3.35
C ILE A 277 0.48 -14.96 4.77
N ARG A 278 1.55 -14.30 5.23
CA ARG A 278 1.56 -13.66 6.54
C ARG A 278 0.49 -12.57 6.67
N ALA A 279 0.30 -11.77 5.62
CA ALA A 279 -0.67 -10.68 5.61
C ALA A 279 -2.14 -11.17 5.72
N VAL A 280 -2.43 -12.42 5.36
CA VAL A 280 -3.76 -13.03 5.59
C VAL A 280 -4.12 -13.02 7.08
N GLY A 281 -3.13 -13.14 7.97
CA GLY A 281 -3.32 -13.08 9.43
C GLY A 281 -3.61 -14.44 10.08
N VAL A 282 -3.66 -14.40 11.41
CA VAL A 282 -3.88 -15.57 12.28
C VAL A 282 -5.36 -15.97 12.26
N PRO A 283 -5.70 -17.27 12.30
CA PRO A 283 -4.79 -18.44 12.39
C PRO A 283 -4.34 -18.98 11.04
N GLN A 284 -4.80 -18.44 9.94
CA GLN A 284 -4.70 -19.04 8.60
C GLN A 284 -3.27 -19.02 8.04
N CYS A 285 -2.43 -18.05 8.45
CA CYS A 285 -1.08 -17.89 7.92
C CYS A 285 -0.09 -18.96 8.44
N PHE A 286 -0.26 -19.49 9.67
CA PHE A 286 0.78 -20.24 10.35
C PHE A 286 1.09 -21.59 9.70
N ALA A 287 0.09 -22.45 9.50
CA ALA A 287 0.31 -23.78 8.96
C ALA A 287 0.92 -23.80 7.55
N PRO A 288 0.46 -22.93 6.58
CA PRO A 288 1.13 -22.83 5.29
C PRO A 288 2.59 -22.39 5.39
N LEU A 289 2.91 -21.40 6.22
CA LEU A 289 4.28 -20.90 6.39
C LEU A 289 5.19 -21.96 7.02
N LEU A 290 4.71 -22.67 8.04
CA LEU A 290 5.45 -23.78 8.65
C LEU A 290 5.76 -24.87 7.63
N GLY A 291 4.78 -25.24 6.79
CA GLY A 291 4.99 -26.23 5.73
C GLY A 291 6.03 -25.83 4.66
N MET A 292 6.26 -24.54 4.47
CA MET A 292 7.27 -24.05 3.52
C MET A 292 8.71 -24.14 4.04
N ILE A 293 8.92 -24.11 5.35
CA ILE A 293 10.25 -24.23 5.95
C ILE A 293 10.86 -25.59 5.60
N GLY A 294 10.06 -26.66 5.60
CA GLY A 294 10.46 -28.03 5.25
C GLY A 294 10.52 -28.32 3.75
N ALA A 295 10.20 -27.37 2.85
CA ALA A 295 10.17 -27.63 1.42
C ALA A 295 11.52 -28.07 0.86
N PRO A 296 11.65 -29.28 0.25
CA PRO A 296 12.96 -29.86 -0.06
C PRO A 296 13.73 -29.12 -1.15
N HIS A 297 13.05 -28.52 -2.10
CA HIS A 297 13.65 -27.93 -3.30
C HIS A 297 13.99 -26.43 -3.17
N ARG A 298 13.58 -25.78 -2.10
CA ARG A 298 13.84 -24.36 -1.88
C ARG A 298 15.20 -24.13 -1.19
N ASN A 299 15.86 -23.03 -1.57
CA ASN A 299 17.15 -22.65 -0.96
C ASN A 299 16.99 -22.18 0.50
N ALA A 300 18.09 -22.10 1.23
CA ALA A 300 18.11 -21.70 2.64
C ALA A 300 17.48 -20.31 2.87
N ARG A 301 17.67 -19.35 1.95
CA ARG A 301 17.12 -18.01 2.05
C ARG A 301 15.58 -18.01 2.03
N PHE A 302 14.98 -18.80 1.15
CA PHE A 302 13.52 -18.94 1.09
C PHE A 302 12.95 -19.52 2.40
N LYS A 303 13.54 -20.65 2.86
CA LYS A 303 13.11 -21.31 4.12
C LYS A 303 13.17 -20.34 5.30
N PHE A 304 14.15 -19.50 5.28
CA PHE A 304 14.38 -18.47 6.25
C PHE A 304 13.34 -17.35 6.21
N VAL A 305 13.00 -16.85 5.02
CA VAL A 305 11.90 -15.89 4.85
C VAL A 305 10.59 -16.51 5.35
N ALA A 306 10.35 -17.79 5.05
CA ALA A 306 9.17 -18.51 5.55
C ALA A 306 9.18 -18.62 7.09
N ALA A 307 10.31 -18.96 7.69
CA ALA A 307 10.48 -19.07 9.15
C ALA A 307 10.22 -17.72 9.84
N ASN A 308 10.82 -16.65 9.33
CA ASN A 308 10.62 -15.29 9.89
C ASN A 308 9.15 -14.87 9.81
N ASN A 309 8.47 -15.13 8.70
CA ASN A 309 7.06 -14.83 8.56
C ASN A 309 6.17 -15.73 9.43
N ALA A 310 6.55 -17.02 9.63
CA ALA A 310 5.84 -17.92 10.53
C ALA A 310 5.96 -17.48 11.99
N LEU A 311 7.15 -17.01 12.42
CA LEU A 311 7.33 -16.40 13.75
C LEU A 311 6.43 -15.17 13.95
N LYS A 312 6.41 -14.27 12.98
CA LYS A 312 5.53 -13.08 13.02
C LYS A 312 4.05 -13.43 13.03
N CYS A 313 3.67 -14.53 12.37
CA CYS A 313 2.30 -15.01 12.37
C CYS A 313 1.92 -15.67 13.70
N GLY A 314 2.75 -16.58 14.22
CA GLY A 314 2.39 -17.41 15.37
C GLY A 314 2.85 -16.85 16.74
N GLY A 315 3.69 -15.81 16.75
CA GLY A 315 4.21 -15.19 17.95
C GLY A 315 5.07 -16.14 18.80
N THR A 316 5.11 -15.90 20.11
CA THR A 316 5.96 -16.70 21.04
C THR A 316 5.63 -18.18 21.04
N LYS A 317 4.37 -18.55 20.79
CA LYS A 317 3.92 -19.95 20.74
C LYS A 317 4.50 -20.72 19.55
N ALA A 318 4.89 -20.02 18.49
CA ALA A 318 5.42 -20.62 17.27
C ALA A 318 6.92 -20.90 17.32
N ILE A 319 7.65 -20.33 18.29
CA ILE A 319 9.13 -20.37 18.31
C ILE A 319 9.67 -21.80 18.17
N LEU A 320 9.19 -22.72 19.00
CA LEU A 320 9.69 -24.10 19.01
C LEU A 320 9.38 -24.81 17.69
N ASP A 321 8.16 -24.71 17.20
CA ASP A 321 7.74 -25.40 15.96
C ASP A 321 8.48 -24.85 14.74
N VAL A 322 8.66 -23.54 14.65
CA VAL A 322 9.38 -22.90 13.55
C VAL A 322 10.87 -23.30 13.56
N VAL A 323 11.51 -23.24 14.72
CA VAL A 323 12.95 -23.56 14.81
C VAL A 323 13.20 -25.05 14.59
N ARG A 324 12.32 -25.93 15.09
CA ARG A 324 12.41 -27.39 14.83
C ARG A 324 12.19 -27.76 13.37
N ALA A 325 11.41 -26.98 12.64
CA ALA A 325 11.17 -27.18 11.21
C ALA A 325 12.36 -26.76 10.33
N LEU A 326 13.31 -25.98 10.85
CA LEU A 326 14.51 -25.60 10.11
C LEU A 326 15.41 -26.82 9.89
N PRO A 327 15.92 -27.04 8.66
CA PRO A 327 16.84 -28.13 8.42
C PRO A 327 18.18 -27.91 9.17
N ASP A 328 18.74 -29.00 9.69
CA ASP A 328 20.04 -28.99 10.39
C ASP A 328 21.22 -28.76 9.45
N ALA A 329 21.04 -29.02 8.15
CA ALA A 329 22.03 -28.81 7.11
C ALA A 329 21.64 -27.62 6.23
N GLY A 330 22.55 -26.65 6.13
CA GLY A 330 22.33 -25.48 5.28
C GLY A 330 23.29 -24.36 5.65
N ALA A 331 23.51 -23.43 4.74
CA ALA A 331 24.34 -22.25 4.98
C ALA A 331 23.56 -21.23 5.85
N TYR A 332 23.70 -21.35 7.14
CA TYR A 332 23.16 -20.38 8.09
C TYR A 332 24.26 -19.38 8.46
N ALA A 333 24.35 -18.31 7.69
CA ALA A 333 25.30 -17.26 8.02
C ALA A 333 24.88 -16.51 9.30
N LYS A 334 25.86 -16.30 10.19
CA LYS A 334 25.72 -15.54 11.44
C LYS A 334 24.96 -14.22 11.24
N ASP A 335 25.30 -13.48 10.20
CA ASP A 335 24.80 -12.13 9.98
C ASP A 335 23.47 -12.08 9.21
N GLN A 336 23.02 -13.16 8.63
CA GLN A 336 21.83 -13.18 7.79
C GLN A 336 20.69 -13.98 8.40
N VAL A 337 20.90 -15.27 8.60
CA VAL A 337 19.81 -16.18 8.98
C VAL A 337 19.64 -16.25 10.48
N THR A 338 20.69 -16.60 11.18
CA THR A 338 20.64 -16.78 12.63
C THR A 338 20.34 -15.47 13.34
N ALA A 339 20.97 -14.37 12.92
CA ALA A 339 20.74 -13.06 13.51
C ALA A 339 19.31 -12.56 13.29
N ALA A 340 18.69 -12.82 12.15
CA ALA A 340 17.34 -12.36 11.91
C ALA A 340 16.30 -13.20 12.66
N ILE A 341 16.43 -14.54 12.73
CA ILE A 341 15.53 -15.38 13.55
C ILE A 341 15.70 -15.09 15.03
N SER A 342 16.94 -15.11 15.54
CA SER A 342 17.21 -14.84 16.95
C SER A 342 16.82 -13.40 17.35
N GLY A 343 17.07 -12.43 16.46
CA GLY A 343 16.65 -11.05 16.63
C GLY A 343 15.12 -10.87 16.61
N GLU A 344 14.39 -11.63 15.80
CA GLU A 344 12.93 -11.62 15.80
C GLU A 344 12.38 -12.22 17.10
N ILE A 345 12.92 -13.37 17.55
CA ILE A 345 12.58 -13.99 18.84
C ILE A 345 12.81 -13.00 19.99
N ALA A 346 13.95 -12.30 19.97
CA ALA A 346 14.30 -11.35 21.02
C ALA A 346 13.36 -10.14 21.14
N LYS A 347 12.63 -9.80 20.06
CA LYS A 347 11.65 -8.70 20.01
C LYS A 347 10.25 -9.12 20.41
N MET A 348 9.97 -10.42 20.54
CA MET A 348 8.63 -10.92 20.80
C MET A 348 8.14 -10.59 22.20
N THR A 349 6.84 -10.45 22.29
CA THR A 349 6.11 -10.25 23.54
C THR A 349 5.03 -11.34 23.70
N PRO A 350 4.80 -11.87 24.92
CA PRO A 350 5.50 -11.57 26.17
C PRO A 350 6.96 -12.06 26.18
N ARG A 351 7.87 -11.24 26.72
CA ARG A 351 9.32 -11.50 26.70
C ARG A 351 9.72 -12.75 27.48
N ASP A 352 9.09 -13.01 28.61
CA ASP A 352 9.31 -14.19 29.44
C ASP A 352 9.02 -15.49 28.69
N GLN A 353 7.97 -15.52 27.87
CA GLN A 353 7.63 -16.64 27.01
C GLN A 353 8.68 -16.85 25.90
N ALA A 354 9.12 -15.76 25.26
CA ALA A 354 10.16 -15.82 24.25
C ALA A 354 11.50 -16.32 24.84
N GLN A 355 11.86 -15.85 26.04
CA GLN A 355 13.05 -16.28 26.76
C GLN A 355 12.96 -17.75 27.17
N ALA A 356 11.83 -18.20 27.70
CA ALA A 356 11.59 -19.58 28.05
C ALA A 356 11.69 -20.52 26.83
N ALA A 357 11.13 -20.11 25.68
CA ALA A 357 11.26 -20.86 24.44
C ALA A 357 12.73 -20.92 23.96
N ALA A 358 13.45 -19.79 23.97
CA ALA A 358 14.87 -19.73 23.61
C ALA A 358 15.73 -20.63 24.51
N ARG A 359 15.45 -20.68 25.82
CA ARG A 359 16.09 -21.60 26.76
C ARG A 359 15.79 -23.06 26.41
N THR A 360 14.56 -23.40 26.05
CA THR A 360 14.17 -24.73 25.62
C THR A 360 14.97 -25.19 24.39
N LEU A 361 15.25 -24.28 23.46
CA LEU A 361 16.06 -24.57 22.26
C LEU A 361 17.47 -25.05 22.58
N LEU A 362 18.06 -24.68 23.73
CA LEU A 362 19.41 -25.13 24.13
C LEU A 362 19.48 -26.64 24.36
N SER A 363 18.35 -27.28 24.69
CA SER A 363 18.24 -28.71 24.94
C SER A 363 17.81 -29.53 23.72
N GLU A 364 17.52 -28.89 22.58
CA GLU A 364 17.13 -29.57 21.34
C GLU A 364 18.29 -30.39 20.77
N ARG A 365 17.96 -31.39 19.92
CA ARG A 365 18.98 -32.19 19.24
C ARG A 365 19.69 -31.43 18.14
N SER A 366 18.97 -30.53 17.46
CA SER A 366 19.44 -29.73 16.35
C SER A 366 20.51 -28.74 16.79
N THR A 367 21.67 -28.74 16.12
CA THR A 367 22.72 -27.75 16.30
C THR A 367 22.25 -26.35 15.96
N VAL A 368 21.42 -26.21 14.92
CA VAL A 368 20.83 -24.93 14.50
C VAL A 368 19.87 -24.41 15.56
N ALA A 369 19.06 -25.27 16.18
CA ALA A 369 18.15 -24.86 17.24
C ALA A 369 18.91 -24.34 18.46
N LYS A 370 19.93 -25.05 18.91
CA LYS A 370 20.83 -24.62 20.02
C LYS A 370 21.49 -23.28 19.71
N TRP A 371 21.97 -23.12 18.49
CA TRP A 371 22.60 -21.89 18.04
C TRP A 371 21.63 -20.71 18.07
N ILE A 372 20.43 -20.85 17.48
CA ILE A 372 19.39 -19.81 17.50
C ILE A 372 18.98 -19.48 18.94
N GLY A 373 18.84 -20.48 19.81
CA GLY A 373 18.52 -20.27 21.23
C GLY A 373 19.55 -19.41 21.94
N MET A 374 20.85 -19.72 21.80
CA MET A 374 21.93 -18.94 22.39
C MET A 374 21.95 -17.48 21.88
N GLU A 375 21.86 -17.28 20.57
CA GLU A 375 21.87 -15.93 19.99
C GLU A 375 20.63 -15.13 20.41
N ALA A 376 19.47 -15.77 20.52
CA ALA A 376 18.24 -15.11 20.99
C ALA A 376 18.38 -14.67 22.48
N LEU A 377 18.91 -15.51 23.36
CA LEU A 377 19.18 -15.16 24.74
C LEU A 377 20.20 -14.02 24.87
N ALA A 378 21.25 -14.04 24.06
CA ALA A 378 22.24 -12.98 24.01
C ALA A 378 21.62 -11.65 23.49
N ALA A 379 20.81 -11.69 22.43
CA ALA A 379 20.11 -10.53 21.91
C ALA A 379 19.09 -9.93 22.92
N MET A 380 18.47 -10.78 23.73
CA MET A 380 17.62 -10.36 24.84
C MET A 380 18.42 -9.81 26.05
N LYS A 381 19.75 -9.97 26.08
CA LYS A 381 20.58 -9.68 27.25
C LYS A 381 20.07 -10.44 28.50
N ALA A 382 19.76 -11.70 28.33
CA ALA A 382 19.21 -12.58 29.38
C ALA A 382 20.32 -13.09 30.30
N THR A 383 20.87 -12.22 31.15
CA THR A 383 22.03 -12.49 32.01
C THR A 383 21.85 -13.69 32.94
N GLY A 384 20.61 -13.95 33.39
CA GLY A 384 20.27 -15.11 34.21
C GLY A 384 20.44 -16.45 33.48
N ASP A 385 20.52 -16.48 32.15
CA ASP A 385 20.69 -17.69 31.34
C ASP A 385 22.14 -17.95 30.92
N ALA A 386 23.10 -17.17 31.43
CA ALA A 386 24.53 -17.37 31.16
C ALA A 386 25.03 -18.79 31.51
N PRO A 387 24.61 -19.39 32.66
CA PRO A 387 25.02 -20.78 32.99
C PRO A 387 24.49 -21.81 32.00
N GLU A 388 23.28 -21.70 31.51
CA GLU A 388 22.66 -22.61 30.54
C GLU A 388 23.37 -22.52 29.20
N VAL A 389 23.75 -21.32 28.75
CA VAL A 389 24.56 -21.12 27.55
C VAL A 389 25.96 -21.71 27.75
N ALA A 390 26.58 -21.47 28.91
CA ALA A 390 27.90 -22.00 29.25
C ALA A 390 27.94 -23.52 29.28
N ALA A 391 26.85 -24.20 29.62
CA ALA A 391 26.77 -25.67 29.61
C ALA A 391 27.06 -26.28 28.23
N LEU A 392 26.86 -25.51 27.14
CA LEU A 392 27.19 -25.93 25.77
C LEU A 392 28.68 -25.74 25.41
N ALA A 393 29.48 -25.17 26.29
CA ALA A 393 30.92 -24.82 26.01
C ALA A 393 31.80 -25.99 25.64
N SER A 394 31.43 -27.23 25.97
CA SER A 394 32.14 -28.45 25.60
C SER A 394 31.70 -29.07 24.25
N SER A 395 30.67 -28.53 23.62
CA SER A 395 30.15 -29.07 22.36
C SER A 395 31.17 -28.93 21.21
N ARG A 396 31.37 -30.04 20.50
CA ARG A 396 32.22 -30.11 19.31
C ARG A 396 31.46 -30.00 18.00
N GLU A 397 30.15 -29.85 18.06
CA GLU A 397 29.28 -29.66 16.88
C GLU A 397 29.71 -28.39 16.13
N ARG A 398 29.92 -28.49 14.81
CA ARG A 398 30.32 -27.34 13.99
C ARG A 398 29.06 -26.52 13.57
N LEU A 399 29.19 -25.22 13.58
CA LEU A 399 28.15 -24.28 13.09
C LEU A 399 28.35 -24.11 11.56
N ILE A 400 27.95 -25.11 10.80
CA ILE A 400 28.14 -25.13 9.34
C ILE A 400 27.55 -23.88 8.68
N GLY A 401 28.37 -23.19 7.88
CA GLY A 401 27.99 -21.97 7.18
C GLY A 401 28.01 -20.71 8.05
N TYR A 402 28.61 -20.74 9.23
CA TYR A 402 28.66 -19.60 10.15
C TYR A 402 29.18 -18.31 9.50
N TRP A 403 30.20 -18.39 8.68
CA TRP A 403 30.79 -17.23 8.00
C TRP A 403 30.10 -16.89 6.68
N GLY A 404 29.19 -17.75 6.19
CA GLY A 404 28.54 -17.62 4.89
C GLY A 404 29.44 -17.98 3.70
N GLU A 405 28.90 -17.91 2.51
CA GLU A 405 29.56 -18.34 1.26
C GLU A 405 30.81 -17.53 0.87
N ARG A 406 31.03 -16.36 1.45
CA ARG A 406 32.13 -15.44 1.08
C ARG A 406 33.40 -15.59 1.93
N ALA A 407 33.43 -16.52 2.85
CA ALA A 407 34.52 -16.65 3.79
C ALA A 407 35.47 -17.79 3.42
N GLU A 408 36.05 -17.77 2.22
CA GLU A 408 37.07 -18.73 1.81
C GLU A 408 38.20 -18.79 2.84
N GLY A 409 38.51 -20.00 3.31
CA GLY A 409 39.63 -20.25 4.22
C GLY A 409 39.37 -20.01 5.72
N LYS A 410 38.17 -19.62 6.12
CA LYS A 410 37.77 -19.53 7.54
C LYS A 410 37.10 -20.83 7.99
N GLU A 411 37.65 -21.46 9.02
CA GLU A 411 36.94 -22.58 9.66
C GLU A 411 35.73 -22.09 10.44
N ASP A 412 34.60 -22.78 10.25
CA ASP A 412 33.40 -22.55 11.04
C ASP A 412 33.67 -22.87 12.52
N PRO A 413 33.27 -22.03 13.46
CA PRO A 413 33.43 -22.28 14.87
C PRO A 413 32.56 -23.47 15.30
N THR A 414 32.93 -24.05 16.45
CA THR A 414 32.06 -25.00 17.13
C THR A 414 30.99 -24.29 17.93
N LEU A 415 29.88 -25.00 18.19
CA LEU A 415 28.83 -24.53 19.09
C LEU A 415 29.42 -24.15 20.46
N GLY A 416 30.39 -24.96 20.96
CA GLY A 416 31.09 -24.71 22.22
C GLY A 416 31.93 -23.43 22.23
N GLN A 417 32.63 -23.11 21.12
CA GLN A 417 33.35 -21.85 21.00
C GLN A 417 32.37 -20.65 21.06
N ARG A 418 31.28 -20.74 20.32
CA ARG A 418 30.26 -19.67 20.32
C ARG A 418 29.55 -19.55 21.68
N ALA A 419 29.25 -20.66 22.35
CA ALA A 419 28.68 -20.66 23.70
C ALA A 419 29.60 -19.96 24.72
N LYS A 420 30.92 -20.14 24.66
CA LYS A 420 31.89 -19.43 25.52
C LYS A 420 31.81 -17.90 25.27
N GLU A 421 31.82 -17.49 24.02
CA GLU A 421 31.73 -16.07 23.67
C GLU A 421 30.42 -15.43 24.21
N LEU A 422 29.28 -16.08 23.95
CA LEU A 422 27.96 -15.53 24.35
C LEU A 422 27.72 -15.59 25.87
N SER A 423 28.19 -16.65 26.56
CA SER A 423 28.09 -16.74 28.01
C SER A 423 28.95 -15.66 28.69
N ALA A 424 30.14 -15.36 28.15
CA ALA A 424 30.96 -14.24 28.63
C ALA A 424 30.26 -12.88 28.42
N LEU A 425 29.61 -12.65 27.26
CA LEU A 425 28.85 -11.45 27.01
C LEU A 425 27.64 -11.30 27.96
N LEU A 426 26.97 -12.40 28.29
CA LEU A 426 25.85 -12.43 29.22
C LEU A 426 26.30 -12.25 30.69
N GLY A 427 27.50 -12.74 31.03
CA GLY A 427 28.07 -12.62 32.39
C GLY A 427 28.81 -11.31 32.65
N ALA A 428 29.15 -10.55 31.61
CA ALA A 428 29.76 -9.23 31.76
C ALA A 428 28.74 -8.24 32.30
N LYS A 429 28.96 -7.78 33.54
CA LYS A 429 28.13 -6.74 34.18
C LYS A 429 28.52 -5.35 33.73
#